data_fb4fbd792941e6c8cd2e15ec2cf66a1c
#
_entry.id   fb4fbd792941e6c8cd2e15ec2cf66a1c
#
_cell.length_a   1.000
_cell.length_b   1.000
_cell.length_c   1.000
_cell.angle_alpha   90.00
_cell.angle_beta   90.00
_cell.angle_gamma   90.00
#
_symmetry.space_group_name_H-M   'P 1'
#
loop_
_entity.id
_entity.type
_entity.pdbx_description
1 polymer ?
#
loop_
_entity_poly.entity_id
_entity_poly.type
_entity_poly.pdbx_seq_one_letter_code
_entity_poly.pdbx_strand_id
1 'polypeptide(L)'
;WDALARTVVVGTLEELRFRLPSGEGPLSLDALATANEYDAQELRRDLNRGLQQRVLGDYLLAREFRTAMLRLCQAQFDDGASAQHDRAAILEWLTGTLGRISGLKEVGIFQRIGRHSARHLLLSLTRWVTLARRSGLVLELDISRYAVARRGSAGEGLYYTRAAAVDAYEVLRQLIDATDELAACLVVVGCAPEFLSDDSRGLEAYHALKLRIWDEVHDRRRANPLAALVRLSEAAEPWRAPA
;
A
#
# COMPACT_ATOMS: atom_id res chain seq x y z
N TRP A 1 0.65 4.39 9.63
CA TRP A 1 -0.63 3.68 9.71
C TRP A 1 -1.62 4.40 10.62
N ASP A 2 -1.22 4.80 11.81
CA ASP A 2 -2.09 5.48 12.79
C ASP A 2 -2.70 6.77 12.24
N ALA A 3 -1.92 7.60 11.56
CA ALA A 3 -2.44 8.84 10.96
C ALA A 3 -3.54 8.56 9.92
N LEU A 4 -3.41 7.49 9.12
CA LEU A 4 -4.44 7.08 8.17
C LEU A 4 -5.67 6.56 8.89
N ALA A 5 -5.49 5.67 9.89
CA ALA A 5 -6.58 5.13 10.69
C ALA A 5 -7.35 6.26 11.40
N ARG A 6 -6.65 7.22 11.99
CA ARG A 6 -7.24 8.42 12.60
C ARG A 6 -8.08 9.21 11.60
N THR A 7 -7.59 9.43 10.39
CA THR A 7 -8.35 10.15 9.36
C THR A 7 -9.64 9.43 9.00
N VAL A 8 -9.64 8.09 8.95
CA VAL A 8 -10.85 7.29 8.71
C VAL A 8 -11.84 7.42 9.87
N VAL A 9 -11.36 7.39 11.13
CA VAL A 9 -12.20 7.60 12.33
C VAL A 9 -12.84 8.99 12.30
N VAL A 10 -12.04 10.03 12.06
CA VAL A 10 -12.52 11.43 11.94
C VAL A 10 -13.57 11.54 10.84
N GLY A 11 -13.31 10.98 9.66
CA GLY A 11 -14.28 10.98 8.57
C GLY A 11 -15.58 10.25 8.89
N THR A 12 -15.51 9.17 9.70
CA THR A 12 -16.71 8.46 10.17
C THR A 12 -17.51 9.29 11.18
N LEU A 13 -16.84 9.99 12.10
CA LEU A 13 -17.49 10.90 13.04
C LEU A 13 -18.21 12.04 12.31
N GLU A 14 -17.59 12.63 11.29
CA GLU A 14 -18.20 13.67 10.47
C GLU A 14 -19.44 13.17 9.70
N GLU A 15 -19.39 11.97 9.14
CA GLU A 15 -20.56 11.36 8.48
C GLU A 15 -21.71 11.09 9.46
N LEU A 16 -21.39 10.73 10.70
CA LEU A 16 -22.33 10.60 11.80
C LEU A 16 -22.77 11.96 12.38
N ARG A 17 -22.23 13.07 11.84
CA ARG A 17 -22.52 14.46 12.24
C ARG A 17 -22.09 14.82 13.67
N PHE A 18 -21.11 14.14 14.21
CA PHE A 18 -20.50 14.53 15.48
C PHE A 18 -19.52 15.69 15.30
N ARG A 19 -19.56 16.63 16.24
CA ARG A 19 -18.59 17.73 16.32
C ARG A 19 -17.27 17.20 16.84
N LEU A 20 -16.18 17.54 16.14
CA LEU A 20 -14.85 17.18 16.55
C LEU A 20 -14.31 18.20 17.56
N PRO A 21 -13.63 17.77 18.63
CA PRO A 21 -12.97 18.69 19.55
C PRO A 21 -11.86 19.44 18.81
N SER A 22 -11.67 20.70 19.14
CA SER A 22 -10.61 21.53 18.60
C SER A 22 -9.25 21.06 19.12
N GLY A 23 -8.35 20.58 18.25
CA GLY A 23 -6.98 20.20 18.61
C GLY A 23 -6.47 18.93 17.93
N GLU A 24 -5.15 18.81 17.85
CA GLU A 24 -4.43 17.63 17.30
C GLU A 24 -4.20 16.52 18.31
N GLY A 25 -4.74 16.62 19.52
CA GLY A 25 -4.59 15.63 20.60
C GLY A 25 -5.22 14.26 20.28
N PRO A 26 -4.98 13.23 21.12
CA PRO A 26 -5.62 11.91 20.97
C PRO A 26 -7.15 12.03 21.00
N LEU A 27 -7.84 11.15 20.26
CA LEU A 27 -9.30 11.12 20.25
C LEU A 27 -9.80 10.51 21.57
N SER A 28 -10.37 11.35 22.43
CA SER A 28 -11.02 10.89 23.67
C SER A 28 -12.53 10.76 23.44
N LEU A 29 -13.07 9.57 23.71
CA LEU A 29 -14.53 9.33 23.63
C LEU A 29 -15.29 10.23 24.60
N ASP A 30 -14.77 10.44 25.81
CA ASP A 30 -15.42 11.26 26.82
C ASP A 30 -15.45 12.73 26.40
N ALA A 31 -14.36 13.25 25.82
CA ALA A 31 -14.32 14.61 25.29
C ALA A 31 -15.28 14.77 24.11
N LEU A 32 -15.36 13.78 23.21
CA LEU A 32 -16.30 13.77 22.09
C LEU A 32 -17.75 13.72 22.56
N ALA A 33 -18.05 12.85 23.53
CA ALA A 33 -19.38 12.72 24.12
C ALA A 33 -19.82 14.02 24.79
N THR A 34 -18.95 14.65 25.57
CA THR A 34 -19.20 15.94 26.21
C THR A 34 -19.44 17.04 25.19
N ALA A 35 -18.60 17.13 24.15
CA ALA A 35 -18.73 18.16 23.10
C ALA A 35 -20.01 18.03 22.26
N ASN A 36 -20.63 16.85 22.25
CA ASN A 36 -21.84 16.56 21.49
C ASN A 36 -23.09 16.37 22.35
N GLU A 37 -22.98 16.55 23.67
CA GLU A 37 -24.07 16.28 24.63
C GLU A 37 -24.67 14.88 24.44
N TYR A 38 -23.79 13.88 24.23
CA TYR A 38 -24.15 12.52 23.87
C TYR A 38 -23.61 11.51 24.89
N ASP A 39 -24.24 10.38 25.05
CA ASP A 39 -23.73 9.31 25.93
C ASP A 39 -22.47 8.66 25.33
N ALA A 40 -21.42 8.50 26.13
CA ALA A 40 -20.13 7.99 25.66
C ALA A 40 -20.22 6.53 25.19
N GLN A 41 -21.09 5.69 25.79
CA GLN A 41 -21.26 4.32 25.35
C GLN A 41 -22.07 4.22 24.05
N GLU A 42 -23.08 5.07 23.88
CA GLU A 42 -23.84 5.16 22.64
C GLU A 42 -22.95 5.70 21.50
N LEU A 43 -22.17 6.76 21.75
CA LEU A 43 -21.17 7.25 20.81
C LEU A 43 -20.21 6.14 20.36
N ARG A 44 -19.68 5.38 21.31
CA ARG A 44 -18.78 4.25 21.02
C ARG A 44 -19.47 3.19 20.14
N ARG A 45 -20.75 2.88 20.41
CA ARG A 45 -21.53 1.90 19.61
C ARG A 45 -21.76 2.41 18.19
N ASP A 46 -22.16 3.66 18.04
CA ASP A 46 -22.45 4.25 16.72
C ASP A 46 -21.18 4.40 15.90
N LEU A 47 -20.09 4.87 16.50
CA LEU A 47 -18.78 4.94 15.84
C LEU A 47 -18.29 3.56 15.39
N ASN A 48 -18.38 2.55 16.26
CA ASN A 48 -18.01 1.18 15.89
C ASN A 48 -18.86 0.64 14.75
N ARG A 49 -20.16 0.91 14.74
CA ARG A 49 -21.08 0.51 13.66
C ARG A 49 -20.70 1.20 12.35
N GLY A 50 -20.44 2.50 12.37
CA GLY A 50 -19.99 3.27 11.21
C GLY A 50 -18.66 2.75 10.65
N LEU A 51 -17.68 2.49 11.52
CA LEU A 51 -16.39 1.92 11.12
C LEU A 51 -16.54 0.51 10.54
N GLN A 52 -17.38 -0.35 11.13
CA GLN A 52 -17.66 -1.68 10.59
C GLN A 52 -18.27 -1.59 9.19
N GLN A 53 -19.27 -0.74 8.99
CA GLN A 53 -19.88 -0.54 7.67
C GLN A 53 -18.87 -0.03 6.65
N ARG A 54 -18.03 0.94 7.03
CA ARG A 54 -17.07 1.58 6.14
C ARG A 54 -15.85 0.70 5.82
N VAL A 55 -15.35 -0.06 6.79
CA VAL A 55 -14.10 -0.82 6.65
C VAL A 55 -14.37 -2.31 6.38
N LEU A 56 -15.18 -2.99 7.21
CA LEU A 56 -15.49 -4.41 6.97
C LEU A 56 -16.45 -4.61 5.80
N GLY A 57 -17.32 -3.64 5.54
CA GLY A 57 -18.26 -3.67 4.41
C GLY A 57 -17.59 -3.38 3.07
N ASP A 58 -16.36 -2.87 3.05
CA ASP A 58 -15.61 -2.65 1.81
C ASP A 58 -14.91 -3.94 1.34
N TYR A 59 -15.59 -4.69 0.46
CA TYR A 59 -15.10 -5.97 -0.07
C TYR A 59 -13.94 -5.83 -1.06
N LEU A 60 -13.59 -4.61 -1.47
CA LEU A 60 -12.37 -4.36 -2.25
C LEU A 60 -11.10 -4.45 -1.39
N LEU A 61 -11.24 -4.40 -0.06
CA LEU A 61 -10.16 -4.67 0.87
C LEU A 61 -10.05 -6.17 1.14
N ALA A 62 -8.85 -6.72 1.13
CA ALA A 62 -8.58 -8.09 1.55
C ALA A 62 -9.07 -8.32 3.00
N ARG A 63 -9.56 -9.52 3.29
CA ARG A 63 -10.20 -9.83 4.56
C ARG A 63 -9.32 -9.49 5.77
N GLU A 64 -8.10 -9.99 5.80
CA GLU A 64 -7.15 -9.75 6.89
C GLU A 64 -6.79 -8.27 7.01
N PHE A 65 -6.64 -7.59 5.86
CA PHE A 65 -6.33 -6.17 5.83
C PHE A 65 -7.46 -5.34 6.44
N ARG A 66 -8.71 -5.54 6.01
CA ARG A 66 -9.85 -4.78 6.59
C ARG A 66 -10.05 -5.05 8.08
N THR A 67 -9.80 -6.29 8.54
CA THR A 67 -9.81 -6.62 9.97
C THR A 67 -8.73 -5.85 10.73
N ALA A 68 -7.50 -5.84 10.21
CA ALA A 68 -6.40 -5.06 10.78
C ALA A 68 -6.72 -3.56 10.84
N MET A 69 -7.22 -3.00 9.73
CA MET A 69 -7.54 -1.57 9.65
C MET A 69 -8.68 -1.18 10.60
N LEU A 70 -9.70 -2.01 10.76
CA LEU A 70 -10.75 -1.78 11.74
C LEU A 70 -10.18 -1.71 13.17
N ARG A 71 -9.30 -2.66 13.53
CA ARG A 71 -8.66 -2.67 14.85
C ARG A 71 -7.76 -1.45 15.08
N LEU A 72 -7.02 -1.04 14.06
CA LEU A 72 -6.23 0.21 14.14
C LEU A 72 -7.10 1.45 14.31
N CYS A 73 -8.28 1.51 13.66
CA CYS A 73 -9.25 2.57 13.87
C CYS A 73 -9.79 2.56 15.31
N GLN A 74 -10.16 1.39 15.82
CA GLN A 74 -10.67 1.24 17.19
C GLN A 74 -9.63 1.66 18.23
N ALA A 75 -8.36 1.32 18.03
CA ALA A 75 -7.26 1.72 18.91
C ALA A 75 -6.98 3.24 18.92
N GLN A 76 -7.59 4.04 18.02
CA GLN A 76 -7.47 5.50 18.06
C GLN A 76 -8.31 6.14 19.18
N PHE A 77 -9.28 5.44 19.71
CA PHE A 77 -10.19 5.91 20.76
C PHE A 77 -10.38 4.90 21.90
N ASP A 78 -9.56 3.84 21.94
CA ASP A 78 -9.54 2.83 22.98
C ASP A 78 -8.13 2.67 23.55
N ASP A 79 -7.91 3.21 24.77
CA ASP A 79 -6.61 3.17 25.47
C ASP A 79 -6.42 1.87 26.28
N GLY A 80 -7.35 0.92 26.19
CA GLY A 80 -7.27 -0.36 26.90
C GLY A 80 -6.01 -1.15 26.52
N ALA A 81 -5.40 -1.83 27.49
CA ALA A 81 -4.16 -2.60 27.28
C ALA A 81 -4.28 -3.63 26.14
N SER A 82 -5.46 -4.26 26.00
CA SER A 82 -5.72 -5.21 24.90
C SER A 82 -5.71 -4.52 23.54
N ALA A 83 -6.36 -3.36 23.40
CA ALA A 83 -6.40 -2.61 22.15
C ALA A 83 -5.00 -2.12 21.73
N GLN A 84 -4.17 -1.70 22.68
CA GLN A 84 -2.80 -1.28 22.42
C GLN A 84 -1.90 -2.48 22.07
N HIS A 85 -2.11 -3.64 22.69
CA HIS A 85 -1.41 -4.87 22.33
C HIS A 85 -1.75 -5.31 20.90
N ASP A 86 -3.02 -5.36 20.54
CA ASP A 86 -3.49 -5.68 19.19
C ASP A 86 -2.91 -4.71 18.15
N ARG A 87 -2.94 -3.41 18.47
CA ARG A 87 -2.35 -2.36 17.61
C ARG A 87 -0.86 -2.62 17.36
N ALA A 88 -0.07 -2.89 18.39
CA ALA A 88 1.35 -3.15 18.23
C ALA A 88 1.60 -4.39 17.35
N ALA A 89 0.90 -5.49 17.60
CA ALA A 89 1.02 -6.72 16.81
C ALA A 89 0.58 -6.54 15.34
N ILE A 90 -0.45 -5.74 15.08
CA ILE A 90 -0.89 -5.39 13.72
C ILE A 90 0.17 -4.56 13.00
N LEU A 91 0.80 -3.59 13.66
CA LEU A 91 1.88 -2.79 13.07
C LEU A 91 3.09 -3.65 12.73
N GLU A 92 3.47 -4.61 13.60
CA GLU A 92 4.52 -5.58 13.29
C GLU A 92 4.15 -6.47 12.10
N TRP A 93 2.88 -6.87 11.98
CA TRP A 93 2.39 -7.65 10.84
C TRP A 93 2.50 -6.86 9.53
N LEU A 94 2.05 -5.60 9.52
CA LEU A 94 2.09 -4.72 8.36
C LEU A 94 3.52 -4.37 7.91
N THR A 95 4.47 -4.34 8.85
CA THR A 95 5.89 -4.09 8.55
C THR A 95 6.68 -5.36 8.25
N GLY A 96 6.06 -6.54 8.40
CA GLY A 96 6.71 -7.84 8.18
C GLY A 96 7.64 -8.28 9.31
N THR A 97 7.68 -7.55 10.43
CA THR A 97 8.55 -7.84 11.59
C THR A 97 7.94 -8.80 12.60
N LEU A 98 6.65 -9.16 12.42
CA LEU A 98 5.93 -10.03 13.35
C LEU A 98 6.63 -11.39 13.53
N GLY A 99 7.04 -11.67 14.75
CA GLY A 99 7.72 -12.92 15.11
C GLY A 99 6.81 -14.15 14.97
N ARG A 100 5.61 -14.12 15.58
CA ARG A 100 4.66 -15.24 15.60
C ARG A 100 3.25 -14.78 15.29
N ILE A 101 2.58 -15.45 14.35
CA ILE A 101 1.19 -15.14 13.96
C ILE A 101 0.15 -15.41 15.07
N SER A 102 0.51 -16.22 16.08
CA SER A 102 -0.40 -16.58 17.18
C SER A 102 -0.97 -15.36 17.90
N GLY A 103 -0.21 -14.26 18.03
CA GLY A 103 -0.66 -13.02 18.65
C GLY A 103 -1.79 -12.29 17.91
N LEU A 104 -2.05 -12.65 16.65
CA LEU A 104 -3.10 -12.01 15.84
C LEU A 104 -4.30 -12.92 15.55
N LYS A 105 -4.29 -14.17 16.04
CA LYS A 105 -5.41 -15.09 15.81
C LYS A 105 -6.70 -14.62 16.48
N GLU A 106 -6.60 -14.02 17.65
CA GLU A 106 -7.76 -13.47 18.40
C GLU A 106 -8.37 -12.27 17.68
N VAL A 107 -7.56 -11.51 16.93
CA VAL A 107 -8.05 -10.42 16.08
C VAL A 107 -8.57 -10.91 14.72
N GLY A 108 -8.47 -12.19 14.40
CA GLY A 108 -8.97 -12.78 13.15
C GLY A 108 -7.99 -12.70 11.98
N ILE A 109 -6.70 -12.54 12.25
CA ILE A 109 -5.62 -12.56 11.25
C ILE A 109 -4.82 -13.85 11.42
N PHE A 110 -4.82 -14.70 10.39
CA PHE A 110 -4.29 -16.07 10.46
C PHE A 110 -3.04 -16.29 9.61
N GLN A 111 -2.69 -15.35 8.73
CA GLN A 111 -1.59 -15.49 7.79
C GLN A 111 -0.63 -14.31 7.88
N ARG A 112 0.65 -14.58 7.73
CA ARG A 112 1.64 -13.53 7.53
C ARG A 112 1.52 -12.96 6.11
N ILE A 113 1.95 -11.72 5.95
CA ILE A 113 2.14 -11.15 4.63
C ILE A 113 3.27 -11.91 3.93
N GLY A 114 2.99 -12.47 2.79
CA GLY A 114 3.92 -13.24 1.98
C GLY A 114 3.65 -13.04 0.49
N ARG A 115 4.45 -13.69 -0.37
CA ARG A 115 4.38 -13.52 -1.84
C ARG A 115 2.96 -13.76 -2.41
N HIS A 116 2.18 -14.65 -1.82
CA HIS A 116 0.83 -14.97 -2.31
C HIS A 116 -0.22 -13.94 -1.90
N SER A 117 -0.02 -13.23 -0.77
CA SER A 117 -0.97 -12.24 -0.26
C SER A 117 -0.54 -10.79 -0.54
N ALA A 118 0.75 -10.55 -0.81
CA ALA A 118 1.33 -9.21 -0.94
C ALA A 118 0.60 -8.35 -2.00
N ARG A 119 0.27 -8.92 -3.17
CA ARG A 119 -0.47 -8.21 -4.22
C ARG A 119 -1.83 -7.73 -3.73
N HIS A 120 -2.64 -8.62 -3.14
CA HIS A 120 -3.97 -8.27 -2.65
C HIS A 120 -3.93 -7.24 -1.52
N LEU A 121 -2.87 -7.28 -0.69
CA LEU A 121 -2.65 -6.29 0.36
C LEU A 121 -2.23 -4.94 -0.23
N LEU A 122 -1.44 -4.94 -1.31
CA LEU A 122 -1.09 -3.71 -2.02
C LEU A 122 -2.32 -3.05 -2.64
N LEU A 123 -3.20 -3.81 -3.32
CA LEU A 123 -4.48 -3.32 -3.82
C LEU A 123 -5.36 -2.79 -2.69
N SER A 124 -5.37 -3.48 -1.54
CA SER A 124 -6.07 -3.00 -0.35
C SER A 124 -5.48 -1.69 0.19
N LEU A 125 -4.16 -1.52 0.12
CA LEU A 125 -3.49 -0.28 0.53
C LEU A 125 -3.89 0.90 -0.36
N THR A 126 -3.97 0.74 -1.68
CA THR A 126 -4.42 1.83 -2.57
C THR A 126 -5.82 2.29 -2.21
N ARG A 127 -6.73 1.34 -1.97
CA ARG A 127 -8.08 1.62 -1.52
C ARG A 127 -8.12 2.29 -0.14
N TRP A 128 -7.31 1.80 0.81
CA TRP A 128 -7.21 2.36 2.16
C TRP A 128 -6.76 3.81 2.18
N VAL A 129 -5.77 4.15 1.36
CA VAL A 129 -5.25 5.51 1.22
C VAL A 129 -6.36 6.48 0.77
N THR A 130 -7.23 6.05 -0.15
CA THR A 130 -8.37 6.87 -0.57
C THR A 130 -9.46 6.96 0.51
N LEU A 131 -9.74 5.88 1.24
CA LEU A 131 -10.64 5.92 2.41
C LEU A 131 -10.13 6.89 3.49
N ALA A 132 -8.81 6.98 3.65
CA ALA A 132 -8.16 7.95 4.52
C ALA A 132 -8.03 9.35 3.88
N ARG A 133 -8.84 9.66 2.86
CA ARG A 133 -8.93 10.98 2.21
C ARG A 133 -7.61 11.49 1.64
N ARG A 134 -6.72 10.59 1.21
CA ARG A 134 -5.52 10.96 0.43
C ARG A 134 -5.84 10.90 -1.06
N SER A 135 -5.15 11.72 -1.84
CA SER A 135 -5.35 11.81 -3.30
C SER A 135 -4.98 10.52 -4.03
N GLY A 136 -4.06 9.73 -3.48
CA GLY A 136 -3.62 8.46 -4.06
C GLY A 136 -2.29 7.98 -3.48
N LEU A 137 -1.77 6.92 -4.08
CA LEU A 137 -0.50 6.28 -3.75
C LEU A 137 0.44 6.34 -4.96
N VAL A 138 1.67 6.78 -4.75
CA VAL A 138 2.76 6.58 -5.70
C VAL A 138 3.63 5.45 -5.18
N LEU A 139 3.75 4.38 -5.95
CA LEU A 139 4.59 3.23 -5.65
C LEU A 139 5.79 3.23 -6.59
N GLU A 140 6.97 3.45 -6.02
CA GLU A 140 8.23 3.34 -6.75
C GLU A 140 8.88 1.98 -6.47
N LEU A 141 9.21 1.25 -7.53
CA LEU A 141 9.86 -0.06 -7.48
C LEU A 141 11.20 0.01 -8.19
N ASP A 142 12.30 -0.14 -7.47
CA ASP A 142 13.63 -0.27 -8.06
C ASP A 142 13.93 -1.74 -8.36
N ILE A 143 13.99 -2.08 -9.66
CA ILE A 143 14.36 -3.42 -10.15
C ILE A 143 15.73 -3.45 -10.82
N SER A 144 16.53 -2.40 -10.68
CA SER A 144 17.86 -2.29 -11.35
C SER A 144 18.75 -3.50 -11.05
N ARG A 145 18.63 -4.09 -9.89
CA ARG A 145 19.46 -5.25 -9.47
C ARG A 145 18.97 -6.61 -9.95
N TYR A 146 17.78 -6.72 -10.53
CA TYR A 146 17.24 -8.00 -10.98
C TYR A 146 17.99 -8.55 -12.21
N ALA A 147 18.44 -7.66 -13.10
CA ALA A 147 19.22 -8.02 -14.26
C ALA A 147 20.72 -8.26 -13.96
N VAL A 148 21.20 -7.98 -12.73
CA VAL A 148 22.61 -8.17 -12.37
C VAL A 148 22.96 -9.66 -12.25
N ALA A 149 23.86 -10.14 -13.10
CA ALA A 149 24.24 -11.56 -13.18
C ALA A 149 25.24 -12.01 -12.10
N ARG A 150 25.99 -11.08 -11.48
CA ARG A 150 27.07 -11.41 -10.54
C ARG A 150 26.68 -11.05 -9.11
N ARG A 151 27.08 -11.91 -8.17
CA ARG A 151 27.10 -11.53 -6.76
C ARG A 151 28.14 -10.42 -6.60
N GLY A 152 27.72 -9.26 -6.09
CA GLY A 152 28.64 -8.23 -5.66
C GLY A 152 29.55 -8.70 -4.54
N SER A 153 30.65 -8.01 -4.31
CA SER A 153 31.50 -8.17 -3.14
C SER A 153 30.71 -7.87 -1.86
N ALA A 154 31.15 -8.36 -0.71
CA ALA A 154 30.47 -8.18 0.56
C ALA A 154 30.19 -6.69 0.82
N GLY A 155 28.94 -6.27 0.78
CA GLY A 155 28.49 -4.87 0.94
C GLY A 155 27.70 -4.27 -0.22
N GLU A 156 27.66 -4.89 -1.41
CA GLU A 156 26.99 -4.34 -2.61
C GLU A 156 25.48 -4.67 -2.73
N GLY A 157 24.81 -4.97 -1.63
CA GLY A 157 23.36 -5.17 -1.58
C GLY A 157 22.88 -6.56 -2.00
N LEU A 158 21.56 -6.72 -2.10
CA LEU A 158 20.91 -8.02 -2.36
C LEU A 158 21.17 -8.53 -3.77
N TYR A 159 21.50 -9.81 -3.88
CA TYR A 159 21.58 -10.57 -5.14
C TYR A 159 20.29 -11.37 -5.31
N TYR A 160 19.66 -11.22 -6.47
CA TYR A 160 18.48 -11.99 -6.83
C TYR A 160 18.84 -13.14 -7.76
N THR A 161 18.33 -14.34 -7.48
CA THR A 161 18.44 -15.46 -8.42
C THR A 161 17.60 -15.16 -9.67
N ARG A 162 17.91 -15.86 -10.79
CA ARG A 162 17.09 -15.73 -12.00
C ARG A 162 15.61 -16.03 -11.74
N ALA A 163 15.33 -17.07 -10.95
CA ALA A 163 13.97 -17.44 -10.58
C ALA A 163 13.27 -16.30 -9.80
N ALA A 164 13.96 -15.68 -8.85
CA ALA A 164 13.42 -14.55 -8.10
C ALA A 164 13.18 -13.31 -8.98
N ALA A 165 14.04 -13.06 -9.98
CA ALA A 165 13.82 -12.00 -10.94
C ALA A 165 12.57 -12.26 -11.80
N VAL A 166 12.39 -13.47 -12.31
CA VAL A 166 11.20 -13.86 -13.09
C VAL A 166 9.93 -13.81 -12.23
N ASP A 167 9.99 -14.24 -10.96
CA ASP A 167 8.88 -14.08 -10.03
C ASP A 167 8.48 -12.59 -9.83
N ALA A 168 9.47 -11.69 -9.76
CA ALA A 168 9.21 -10.26 -9.66
C ALA A 168 8.60 -9.70 -10.96
N TYR A 169 9.07 -10.15 -12.13
CA TYR A 169 8.49 -9.77 -13.41
C TYR A 169 7.04 -10.25 -13.55
N GLU A 170 6.71 -11.41 -13.00
CA GLU A 170 5.31 -11.87 -12.92
C GLU A 170 4.46 -10.94 -12.06
N VAL A 171 4.99 -10.46 -10.93
CA VAL A 171 4.28 -9.47 -10.09
C VAL A 171 4.05 -8.17 -10.87
N LEU A 172 5.05 -7.66 -11.59
CA LEU A 172 4.89 -6.47 -12.44
C LEU A 172 3.82 -6.68 -13.51
N ARG A 173 3.85 -7.83 -14.20
CA ARG A 173 2.81 -8.18 -15.17
C ARG A 173 1.42 -8.15 -14.55
N GLN A 174 1.27 -8.74 -13.35
CA GLN A 174 -0.01 -8.76 -12.64
C GLN A 174 -0.47 -7.36 -12.20
N LEU A 175 0.45 -6.45 -11.85
CA LEU A 175 0.10 -5.06 -11.55
C LEU A 175 -0.39 -4.33 -12.81
N ILE A 176 0.23 -4.56 -13.97
CA ILE A 176 -0.21 -4.00 -15.25
C ILE A 176 -1.61 -4.54 -15.61
N ASP A 177 -1.81 -5.86 -15.50
CA ASP A 177 -3.10 -6.48 -15.80
C ASP A 177 -4.22 -6.06 -14.82
N ALA A 178 -3.87 -5.60 -13.63
CA ALA A 178 -4.79 -5.11 -12.61
C ALA A 178 -4.92 -3.58 -12.57
N THR A 179 -4.55 -2.87 -13.65
CA THR A 179 -4.58 -1.40 -13.67
C THR A 179 -5.95 -0.83 -13.33
N ASP A 180 -7.03 -1.48 -13.76
CA ASP A 180 -8.39 -1.06 -13.45
C ASP A 180 -8.75 -1.20 -11.95
N GLU A 181 -8.04 -2.08 -11.23
CA GLU A 181 -8.21 -2.28 -9.79
C GLU A 181 -7.36 -1.29 -8.97
N LEU A 182 -6.33 -0.68 -9.59
CA LEU A 182 -5.38 0.26 -8.97
C LEU A 182 -5.89 1.70 -9.01
N ALA A 183 -7.12 1.93 -8.56
CA ALA A 183 -7.68 3.28 -8.51
C ALA A 183 -6.80 4.22 -7.66
N ALA A 184 -6.56 5.44 -8.16
CA ALA A 184 -5.73 6.45 -7.49
C ALA A 184 -4.31 5.95 -7.12
N CYS A 185 -3.69 5.14 -7.99
CA CYS A 185 -2.33 4.64 -7.80
C CYS A 185 -1.49 4.87 -9.06
N LEU A 186 -0.27 5.39 -8.86
CA LEU A 186 0.76 5.45 -9.88
C LEU A 186 1.87 4.48 -9.50
N VAL A 187 2.17 3.52 -10.38
CA VAL A 187 3.31 2.61 -10.20
C VAL A 187 4.43 3.06 -11.14
N VAL A 188 5.58 3.39 -10.56
CA VAL A 188 6.79 3.77 -11.27
C VAL A 188 7.84 2.69 -11.05
N VAL A 189 8.41 2.16 -12.13
CA VAL A 189 9.41 1.08 -12.06
C VAL A 189 10.74 1.59 -12.61
N GLY A 190 11.71 1.79 -11.72
CA GLY A 190 13.09 2.10 -12.10
C GLY A 190 13.84 0.82 -12.50
N CYS A 191 14.44 0.81 -13.68
CA CYS A 191 15.26 -0.30 -14.16
C CYS A 191 16.57 0.20 -14.77
N ALA A 192 17.60 -0.65 -14.74
CA ALA A 192 18.87 -0.40 -15.40
C ALA A 192 18.80 -0.79 -16.90
N PRO A 193 19.71 -0.28 -17.76
CA PRO A 193 19.76 -0.64 -19.19
C PRO A 193 19.85 -2.15 -19.44
N GLU A 194 20.47 -2.90 -18.54
CA GLU A 194 20.61 -4.35 -18.59
C GLU A 194 19.24 -5.06 -18.59
N PHE A 195 18.22 -4.44 -18.01
CA PHE A 195 16.85 -4.96 -18.08
C PHE A 195 16.37 -5.14 -19.53
N LEU A 196 16.82 -4.29 -20.44
CA LEU A 196 16.46 -4.36 -21.88
C LEU A 196 17.45 -5.17 -22.71
N SER A 197 18.69 -5.31 -22.27
CA SER A 197 19.80 -5.88 -23.08
C SER A 197 20.27 -7.26 -22.65
N ASP A 198 19.94 -7.74 -21.44
CA ASP A 198 20.31 -9.07 -20.97
C ASP A 198 19.21 -10.09 -21.30
N ASP A 199 19.50 -11.00 -22.26
CA ASP A 199 18.55 -12.02 -22.71
C ASP A 199 18.22 -13.05 -21.63
N SER A 200 19.10 -13.24 -20.66
CA SER A 200 18.96 -14.29 -19.63
C SER A 200 18.23 -13.85 -18.38
N ARG A 201 18.32 -12.56 -18.03
CA ARG A 201 17.80 -12.03 -16.77
C ARG A 201 16.96 -10.75 -16.95
N GLY A 202 17.05 -10.11 -18.12
CA GLY A 202 16.28 -8.93 -18.47
C GLY A 202 14.87 -9.27 -18.97
N LEU A 203 14.30 -8.37 -19.73
CA LEU A 203 12.92 -8.44 -20.23
C LEU A 203 12.65 -9.67 -21.10
N GLU A 204 13.64 -10.14 -21.86
CA GLU A 204 13.54 -11.37 -22.68
C GLU A 204 13.36 -12.65 -21.84
N ALA A 205 13.81 -12.64 -20.59
CA ALA A 205 13.62 -13.78 -19.69
C ALA A 205 12.15 -14.03 -19.33
N TYR A 206 11.26 -13.03 -19.53
CA TYR A 206 9.85 -13.15 -19.23
C TYR A 206 8.95 -12.48 -20.29
N HIS A 207 8.68 -13.24 -21.34
CA HIS A 207 7.96 -12.78 -22.54
C HIS A 207 6.57 -12.18 -22.25
N ALA A 208 5.86 -12.70 -21.23
CA ALA A 208 4.55 -12.19 -20.87
C ALA A 208 4.57 -10.73 -20.37
N LEU A 209 5.62 -10.30 -19.67
CA LEU A 209 5.81 -8.90 -19.30
C LEU A 209 6.23 -8.07 -20.53
N LYS A 210 7.14 -8.62 -21.35
CA LYS A 210 7.59 -7.98 -22.58
C LYS A 210 6.42 -7.55 -23.45
N LEU A 211 5.45 -8.44 -23.69
CA LEU A 211 4.25 -8.14 -24.50
C LEU A 211 3.38 -7.00 -23.97
N ARG A 212 3.52 -6.61 -22.72
CA ARG A 212 2.72 -5.56 -22.07
C ARG A 212 3.38 -4.20 -22.06
N ILE A 213 4.71 -4.19 -22.03
CA ILE A 213 5.45 -2.92 -21.92
C ILE A 213 6.24 -2.57 -23.18
N TRP A 214 6.44 -3.56 -24.05
CA TRP A 214 7.17 -3.36 -25.28
C TRP A 214 6.20 -2.83 -26.34
N ASP A 215 6.32 -1.55 -26.64
CA ASP A 215 5.57 -0.95 -27.72
C ASP A 215 6.21 -1.34 -29.06
N GLU A 216 5.41 -1.83 -30.00
CA GLU A 216 5.84 -2.20 -31.34
C GLU A 216 6.27 -0.96 -32.17
N VAL A 217 5.85 0.24 -31.77
CA VAL A 217 6.22 1.49 -32.45
C VAL A 217 7.48 2.08 -31.82
N HIS A 218 8.63 1.53 -32.20
CA HIS A 218 9.93 2.03 -31.74
C HIS A 218 10.52 3.04 -32.72
N ASP A 219 10.25 4.31 -32.49
CA ASP A 219 11.10 5.35 -33.03
C ASP A 219 12.22 5.67 -32.02
N ARG A 220 13.47 5.33 -32.36
CA ARG A 220 14.66 5.66 -31.54
C ARG A 220 14.87 7.15 -31.35
N ARG A 221 14.22 7.99 -32.14
CA ARG A 221 14.38 9.44 -32.17
C ARG A 221 13.24 10.21 -31.52
N ARG A 222 12.09 9.56 -31.29
CA ARG A 222 10.91 10.18 -30.66
C ARG A 222 10.42 9.34 -29.49
N ALA A 223 10.29 9.99 -28.34
CA ALA A 223 9.61 9.37 -27.21
C ALA A 223 8.11 9.24 -27.53
N ASN A 224 7.57 8.04 -27.36
CA ASN A 224 6.12 7.84 -27.39
C ASN A 224 5.57 8.20 -26.00
N PRO A 225 4.76 9.26 -25.85
CA PRO A 225 4.23 9.66 -24.54
C PRO A 225 3.20 8.68 -23.97
N LEU A 226 2.75 7.72 -24.79
CA LEU A 226 1.80 6.67 -24.39
C LEU A 226 2.51 5.34 -24.09
N ALA A 227 3.83 5.26 -24.33
CA ALA A 227 4.59 4.04 -24.04
C ALA A 227 4.73 3.83 -22.52
N ALA A 228 4.55 2.59 -22.09
CA ALA A 228 4.80 2.21 -20.70
C ALA A 228 6.30 2.29 -20.34
N LEU A 229 7.19 2.19 -21.34
CA LEU A 229 8.63 2.26 -21.15
C LEU A 229 9.17 3.63 -21.61
N VAL A 230 9.74 4.38 -20.65
CA VAL A 230 10.32 5.70 -20.88
C VAL A 230 11.82 5.66 -20.60
N ARG A 231 12.62 6.12 -21.57
CA ARG A 231 14.07 6.29 -21.37
C ARG A 231 14.34 7.66 -20.75
N LEU A 232 14.98 7.67 -19.59
CA LEU A 232 15.51 8.88 -18.99
C LEU A 232 16.88 9.17 -19.64
N SER A 233 17.04 10.37 -20.20
CA SER A 233 18.34 10.85 -20.70
C SER A 233 18.99 11.75 -19.65
N GLU A 234 20.32 11.70 -19.53
CA GLU A 234 21.10 12.58 -18.63
C GLU A 234 20.93 14.09 -18.94
N ALA A 235 20.41 14.41 -20.14
CA ALA A 235 20.21 15.78 -20.61
C ALA A 235 18.79 16.32 -20.37
N ALA A 236 17.97 15.69 -19.57
CA ALA A 236 16.68 16.28 -19.20
C ALA A 236 16.93 17.51 -18.32
N GLU A 237 16.76 18.71 -18.90
CA GLU A 237 16.71 19.93 -18.09
C GLU A 237 15.65 19.77 -16.97
N PRO A 238 15.96 20.24 -15.75
CA PRO A 238 14.97 20.16 -14.69
C PRO A 238 13.70 20.89 -15.11
N TRP A 239 12.57 20.19 -15.01
CA TRP A 239 11.26 20.76 -15.31
C TRP A 239 11.09 22.08 -14.54
N ARG A 240 10.89 23.17 -15.26
CA ARG A 240 10.51 24.47 -14.69
C ARG A 240 9.00 24.58 -14.74
N ALA A 241 8.37 24.74 -13.57
CA ALA A 241 6.94 25.03 -13.52
C ALA A 241 6.64 26.26 -14.39
N PRO A 242 5.57 26.25 -15.18
CA PRO A 242 5.11 27.45 -15.85
C PRO A 242 4.78 28.53 -14.81
N ALA A 243 5.22 29.75 -15.08
CA ALA A 243 5.01 30.92 -14.24
C ALA A 243 3.51 31.33 -14.18
#